data_36e96e39bceca8a89540abd7613c8ce4
#
_entry.id   36e96e39bceca8a89540abd7613c8ce4
#
_cell.length_a   1.000
_cell.length_b   1.000
_cell.length_c   1.000
_cell.angle_alpha   90.00
_cell.angle_beta   90.00
_cell.angle_gamma   90.00
#
_symmetry.space_group_name_H-M   'P 1'
#
loop_
_entity.id
_entity.type
_entity.pdbx_description
1 polymer ?
#
loop_
_entity_poly.entity_id
_entity_poly.type
_entity_poly.pdbx_seq_one_letter_code
_entity_poly.pdbx_strand_id
1 'polypeptide(L)'
;IGKNVLIGPNVTLCTTGHPIDPEHRGDGMYSFPITIGDNVWLGANVVVLPDVTIGENSVIGAGSIVTKDIPANCIAFGSPCKVYREINEHDKEYYFKNHRFDEQP
;
A
#
# COMPACT_ATOMS: atom_id res chain seq x y z
N ILE A 1 5.35 3.35 10.37
CA ILE A 1 4.83 2.00 10.10
C ILE A 1 4.19 1.48 11.38
N GLY A 2 2.94 1.07 11.28
CA GLY A 2 2.17 0.56 12.40
C GLY A 2 2.56 -0.85 12.83
N LYS A 3 1.69 -1.46 13.66
CA LYS A 3 1.89 -2.82 14.19
C LYS A 3 1.43 -3.86 13.18
N ASN A 4 2.07 -5.02 13.18
CA ASN A 4 1.69 -6.19 12.40
C ASN A 4 1.61 -5.92 10.89
N VAL A 5 2.45 -5.03 10.38
CA VAL A 5 2.51 -4.73 8.95
C VAL A 5 3.30 -5.83 8.25
N LEU A 6 2.75 -6.35 7.15
CA LEU A 6 3.42 -7.33 6.29
C LEU A 6 3.90 -6.62 5.03
N ILE A 7 5.18 -6.75 4.74
CA ILE A 7 5.79 -6.09 3.58
C ILE A 7 6.43 -7.16 2.71
N GLY A 8 5.95 -7.28 1.47
CA GLY A 8 6.47 -8.21 0.49
C GLY A 8 7.85 -7.80 -0.02
N PRO A 9 8.48 -8.64 -0.84
CA PRO A 9 9.80 -8.33 -1.37
C PRO A 9 9.77 -7.14 -2.33
N ASN A 10 10.90 -6.42 -2.37
CA ASN A 10 11.11 -5.30 -3.29
C ASN A 10 10.11 -4.16 -3.15
N VAL A 11 9.55 -3.96 -1.96
CA VAL A 11 8.71 -2.81 -1.68
C VAL A 11 9.58 -1.58 -1.50
N THR A 12 9.18 -0.47 -2.12
CA THR A 12 9.87 0.80 -2.01
C THR A 12 8.97 1.82 -1.34
N LEU A 13 9.45 2.39 -0.25
CA LEU A 13 8.80 3.53 0.41
C LEU A 13 9.59 4.77 0.07
N CYS A 14 9.08 5.55 -0.89
CA CYS A 14 9.78 6.71 -1.40
C CYS A 14 9.24 7.97 -0.72
N THR A 15 10.06 8.58 0.14
CA THR A 15 9.65 9.78 0.88
C THR A 15 10.14 11.07 0.24
N THR A 16 10.96 10.99 -0.81
CA THR A 16 11.60 12.16 -1.41
C THR A 16 11.24 12.31 -2.87
N GLY A 17 11.32 13.53 -3.36
CA GLY A 17 11.15 13.85 -4.76
C GLY A 17 11.78 15.19 -5.10
N HIS A 18 11.72 15.53 -6.35
CA HIS A 18 12.24 16.81 -6.86
C HIS A 18 11.15 17.60 -7.55
N PRO A 19 11.27 18.95 -7.59
CA PRO A 19 10.34 19.76 -8.36
C PRO A 19 10.31 19.35 -9.84
N ILE A 20 9.16 19.50 -10.45
CA ILE A 20 8.98 19.19 -11.87
C ILE A 20 9.71 20.24 -12.73
N ASP A 21 9.69 21.50 -12.30
CA ASP A 21 10.37 22.56 -13.02
C ASP A 21 11.89 22.32 -13.06
N PRO A 22 12.50 22.26 -14.25
CA PRO A 22 13.93 21.96 -14.35
C PRO A 22 14.83 23.01 -13.67
N GLU A 23 14.40 24.27 -13.59
CA GLU A 23 15.20 25.30 -12.90
C GLU A 23 15.28 25.06 -11.40
N HIS A 24 14.25 24.50 -10.79
CA HIS A 24 14.21 24.23 -9.36
C HIS A 24 14.65 22.80 -9.04
N ARG A 25 14.70 21.93 -10.02
CA ARG A 25 14.94 20.49 -9.81
C ARG A 25 16.30 20.19 -9.21
N GLY A 26 17.32 20.92 -9.63
CA GLY A 26 18.69 20.74 -9.14
C GLY A 26 18.94 21.30 -7.76
N ASP A 27 18.17 22.30 -7.36
CA ASP A 27 18.38 23.02 -6.10
C ASP A 27 17.42 22.57 -5.02
N GLY A 28 16.38 21.80 -5.37
CA GLY A 28 15.32 21.45 -4.44
C GLY A 28 15.09 19.96 -4.40
N MET A 29 14.85 19.49 -3.20
CA MET A 29 14.35 18.14 -2.94
C MET A 29 13.33 18.25 -1.82
N TYR A 30 12.15 17.66 -2.02
CA TYR A 30 11.18 17.63 -0.94
C TYR A 30 11.18 16.25 -0.30
N SER A 31 10.75 16.21 0.96
CA SER A 31 10.60 14.96 1.68
C SER A 31 9.34 15.04 2.53
N PHE A 32 8.45 14.09 2.34
CA PHE A 32 7.21 13.99 3.11
C PHE A 32 7.05 12.55 3.63
N PRO A 33 6.61 12.40 4.89
CA PRO A 33 6.51 11.08 5.48
C PRO A 33 5.43 10.24 4.82
N ILE A 34 5.65 8.93 4.86
CA ILE A 34 4.65 7.93 4.51
C ILE A 34 4.14 7.34 5.80
N THR A 35 2.81 7.23 5.92
CA THR A 35 2.16 6.65 7.10
C THR A 35 1.48 5.36 6.71
N ILE A 36 1.84 4.27 7.35
CA ILE A 36 1.24 2.96 7.11
C ILE A 36 0.59 2.50 8.40
N GLY A 37 -0.71 2.30 8.36
CA GLY A 37 -1.51 1.90 9.52
C GLY A 37 -1.25 0.46 9.96
N ASP A 38 -1.86 0.09 11.08
CA ASP A 38 -1.73 -1.25 11.63
C ASP A 38 -2.31 -2.30 10.69
N ASN A 39 -1.73 -3.49 10.70
CA ASN A 39 -2.21 -4.66 9.96
C ASN A 39 -2.27 -4.47 8.44
N VAL A 40 -1.55 -3.51 7.89
CA VAL A 40 -1.49 -3.32 6.44
C VAL A 40 -0.61 -4.39 5.82
N TRP A 41 -1.00 -4.86 4.65
CA TRP A 41 -0.20 -5.77 3.85
C TRP A 41 0.15 -5.12 2.52
N LEU A 42 1.45 -4.93 2.29
CA LEU A 42 1.98 -4.45 1.00
C LEU A 42 2.50 -5.65 0.22
N GLY A 43 1.90 -5.93 -0.94
CA GLY A 43 2.35 -7.01 -1.81
C GLY A 43 3.72 -6.73 -2.43
N ALA A 44 4.26 -7.74 -3.12
CA ALA A 44 5.57 -7.63 -3.76
C ALA A 44 5.64 -6.47 -4.75
N ASN A 45 6.77 -5.79 -4.78
CA ASN A 45 7.06 -4.72 -5.76
C ASN A 45 6.13 -3.53 -5.68
N VAL A 46 5.49 -3.30 -4.54
CA VAL A 46 4.68 -2.09 -4.31
C VAL A 46 5.60 -0.90 -4.13
N VAL A 47 5.24 0.22 -4.74
CA VAL A 47 5.93 1.51 -4.55
C VAL A 47 4.93 2.48 -3.92
N VAL A 48 5.32 3.10 -2.80
CA VAL A 48 4.53 4.12 -2.14
C VAL A 48 5.25 5.45 -2.29
N LEU A 49 4.54 6.46 -2.76
CA LEU A 49 5.10 7.78 -3.04
C LEU A 49 5.00 8.70 -1.82
N PRO A 50 5.74 9.85 -1.85
CA PRO A 50 5.75 10.76 -0.70
C PRO A 50 4.37 11.24 -0.28
N ASP A 51 4.20 11.44 1.01
CA ASP A 51 3.00 12.05 1.62
C ASP A 51 1.75 11.17 1.53
N VAL A 52 1.91 9.87 1.32
CA VAL A 52 0.78 8.93 1.26
C VAL A 52 0.52 8.32 2.63
N THR A 53 -0.75 8.23 2.98
CA THR A 53 -1.23 7.49 4.15
C THR A 53 -2.02 6.27 3.68
N ILE A 54 -1.64 5.10 4.17
CA ILE A 54 -2.39 3.86 3.92
C ILE A 54 -3.09 3.48 5.22
N GLY A 55 -4.42 3.45 5.17
CA GLY A 55 -5.26 3.18 6.33
C GLY A 55 -5.12 1.76 6.85
N GLU A 56 -5.42 1.57 8.12
CA GLU A 56 -5.29 0.28 8.81
C GLU A 56 -6.04 -0.85 8.10
N ASN A 57 -5.55 -2.05 8.27
CA ASN A 57 -6.12 -3.30 7.76
C ASN A 57 -6.13 -3.44 6.24
N SER A 58 -5.68 -2.43 5.50
CA SER A 58 -5.77 -2.44 4.05
C SER A 58 -4.71 -3.32 3.40
N VAL A 59 -5.02 -3.81 2.21
CA VAL A 59 -4.15 -4.66 1.41
C VAL A 59 -3.84 -3.95 0.10
N ILE A 60 -2.57 -3.83 -0.21
CA ILE A 60 -2.11 -3.25 -1.48
C ILE A 60 -1.57 -4.38 -2.36
N GLY A 61 -2.19 -4.58 -3.51
CA GLY A 61 -1.82 -5.66 -4.43
C GLY A 61 -0.43 -5.49 -5.01
N ALA A 62 0.20 -6.62 -5.34
CA ALA A 62 1.56 -6.64 -5.87
C ALA A 62 1.69 -5.76 -7.12
N GLY A 63 2.83 -5.10 -7.25
CA GLY A 63 3.14 -4.26 -8.42
C GLY A 63 2.44 -2.92 -8.46
N SER A 64 1.69 -2.56 -7.41
CA SER A 64 0.95 -1.30 -7.38
C SER A 64 1.86 -0.11 -7.11
N ILE A 65 1.46 1.04 -7.65
CA ILE A 65 2.11 2.32 -7.34
C ILE A 65 1.10 3.21 -6.64
N VAL A 66 1.31 3.43 -5.35
CA VAL A 66 0.39 4.18 -4.50
C VAL A 66 0.74 5.65 -4.54
N THR A 67 -0.09 6.44 -5.21
CA THR A 67 0.13 7.87 -5.44
C THR A 67 -0.74 8.75 -4.55
N LYS A 68 -1.80 8.18 -3.97
CA LYS A 68 -2.77 8.90 -3.12
C LYS A 68 -3.10 8.06 -1.91
N ASP A 69 -3.67 8.69 -0.90
CA ASP A 69 -4.09 8.01 0.32
C ASP A 69 -5.05 6.86 0.03
N ILE A 70 -4.89 5.79 0.79
CA ILE A 70 -5.77 4.62 0.72
C ILE A 70 -6.55 4.55 2.04
N PRO A 71 -7.88 4.46 1.98
CA PRO A 71 -8.69 4.36 3.19
C PRO A 71 -8.46 3.03 3.92
N ALA A 72 -8.89 2.97 5.17
CA ALA A 72 -8.79 1.75 5.98
C ALA A 72 -9.73 0.66 5.46
N ASN A 73 -9.41 -0.58 5.78
CA ASN A 73 -10.27 -1.75 5.59
C ASN A 73 -10.61 -2.03 4.12
N CYS A 74 -9.69 -1.78 3.21
CA CYS A 74 -9.95 -2.03 1.80
C CYS A 74 -8.80 -2.76 1.11
N ILE A 75 -9.10 -3.27 -0.07
CA ILE A 75 -8.13 -3.83 -0.99
C ILE A 75 -7.98 -2.83 -2.14
N ALA A 76 -6.75 -2.46 -2.44
CA ALA A 76 -6.44 -1.52 -3.51
C ALA A 76 -5.30 -2.06 -4.36
N PHE A 77 -5.30 -1.76 -5.65
CA PHE A 77 -4.21 -2.17 -6.53
C PHE A 77 -4.17 -1.34 -7.81
N GLY A 78 -3.10 -1.49 -8.53
CA GLY A 78 -2.92 -0.89 -9.85
C GLY A 78 -1.88 0.23 -9.88
N SER A 79 -1.69 0.79 -11.06
CA SER A 79 -0.80 1.92 -11.30
C SER A 79 -1.54 2.93 -12.18
N PRO A 80 -2.05 4.02 -11.61
CA PRO A 80 -2.04 4.35 -10.20
C PRO A 80 -2.94 3.42 -9.39
N CYS A 81 -2.55 3.18 -8.13
CA CYS A 81 -3.30 2.32 -7.23
C CYS A 81 -4.67 2.93 -6.91
N LYS A 82 -5.70 2.10 -7.01
CA LYS A 82 -7.08 2.52 -6.70
C LYS A 82 -7.77 1.46 -5.88
N VAL A 83 -8.70 1.90 -5.04
CA VAL A 83 -9.51 0.99 -4.23
C VAL A 83 -10.31 0.06 -5.14
N TYR A 84 -10.20 -1.23 -4.87
CA TYR A 84 -10.96 -2.26 -5.58
C TYR A 84 -12.25 -2.59 -4.84
N ARG A 85 -12.15 -2.88 -3.54
CA ARG A 85 -13.30 -3.16 -2.68
C ARG A 85 -12.93 -3.07 -1.20
N GLU A 86 -13.94 -3.06 -0.34
CA GLU A 86 -13.73 -3.21 1.09
C GLU A 86 -13.51 -4.68 1.46
N ILE A 87 -12.78 -4.90 2.54
CA ILE A 87 -12.64 -6.23 3.16
C ILE A 87 -14.01 -6.60 3.74
N ASN A 88 -14.43 -7.85 3.54
CA ASN A 88 -15.77 -8.30 3.93
C ASN A 88 -15.76 -9.64 4.67
N GLU A 89 -16.95 -10.15 5.00
CA GLU A 89 -17.08 -11.40 5.77
C GLU A 89 -16.52 -12.61 5.05
N HIS A 90 -16.58 -12.65 3.72
CA HIS A 90 -15.99 -13.73 2.93
C HIS A 90 -14.48 -13.84 3.19
N ASP A 91 -13.79 -12.72 3.39
CA ASP A 91 -12.36 -12.70 3.65
C ASP A 91 -12.00 -13.32 5.01
N LYS A 92 -12.96 -13.39 5.92
CA LYS A 92 -12.78 -14.06 7.22
C LYS A 92 -12.89 -15.58 7.11
N GLU A 93 -13.56 -16.08 6.10
CA GLU A 93 -13.80 -17.52 5.91
C GLU A 93 -12.80 -18.18 4.96
N TYR A 94 -12.31 -17.43 3.98
CA TYR A 94 -11.44 -17.95 2.93
C TYR A 94 -10.08 -17.24 2.96
N TYR A 95 -9.00 -18.02 2.99
CA TYR A 95 -7.66 -17.45 2.99
C TYR A 95 -7.10 -17.27 1.58
N PHE A 96 -7.58 -18.01 0.60
CA PHE A 96 -7.11 -17.91 -0.77
C PHE A 96 -8.11 -18.56 -1.71
N LYS A 97 -8.62 -17.79 -2.67
CA LYS A 97 -9.61 -18.27 -3.64
C LYS A 97 -10.79 -18.93 -2.93
N ASN A 98 -11.02 -20.23 -3.18
CA ASN A 98 -12.07 -20.99 -2.51
C ASN A 98 -11.56 -21.90 -1.38
N HIS A 99 -10.32 -21.66 -0.92
CA HIS A 99 -9.73 -22.41 0.19
C HIS A 99 -10.16 -21.80 1.52
N ARG A 100 -10.85 -22.57 2.34
CA ARG A 100 -11.37 -22.12 3.61
C ARG A 100 -10.35 -22.31 4.73
N PHE A 101 -10.42 -21.43 5.73
CA PHE A 101 -9.56 -21.55 6.92
C PHE A 101 -9.78 -22.86 7.66
N ASP A 102 -11.03 -23.34 7.74
CA ASP A 102 -11.36 -24.56 8.45
C ASP A 102 -10.93 -25.85 7.73
N GLU A 103 -10.44 -25.72 6.51
CA GLU A 103 -9.95 -26.83 5.68
C GLU A 103 -8.43 -26.89 5.60
N GLN A 104 -7.74 -26.03 6.31
CA GLN A 104 -6.27 -26.04 6.32
C GLN A 104 -5.77 -27.30 7.02
N PRO A 105 -4.78 -27.98 6.43
CA PRO A 105 -4.17 -29.14 7.06
C PRO A 105 -3.38 -28.80 8.32
#